data_0024411070c52bf504ef50ce705e9dd4
#
_entry.id   0024411070c52bf504ef50ce705e9dd4
#
_cell.length_a   1.000
_cell.length_b   1.000
_cell.length_c   1.000
_cell.angle_alpha   90.00
_cell.angle_beta   90.00
_cell.angle_gamma   90.00
#
_symmetry.space_group_name_H-M   'P 1'
#
loop_
_entity.id
_entity.type
_entity.pdbx_description
1 polymer ?
#
loop_
_entity_poly.entity_id
_entity_poly.type
_entity_poly.pdbx_seq_one_letter_code
_entity_poly.pdbx_strand_id
1 'polypeptide(L)'
;VIAFRREIIIKNNIQFDPLFGLGGTFATGDEYIFLRNCLDKNLNLIFCRKVILKHDLLSSGKLAFRDENIFARAAIFYKFYGYLSYIKLVHHIYLLWKKNLIKFNQIFDKFLAGLRGIKKFKSI
;
A
#
# COMPACT_ATOMS: atom_id res chain seq x y z
N VAL A 1 -4.85 12.21 -5.55
CA VAL A 1 -3.96 13.38 -5.35
C VAL A 1 -4.02 13.78 -3.89
N ILE A 2 -2.86 13.97 -3.28
CA ILE A 2 -2.71 14.47 -1.91
C ILE A 2 -2.25 15.92 -1.97
N ALA A 3 -2.94 16.80 -1.26
CA ALA A 3 -2.53 18.18 -1.03
C ALA A 3 -2.30 18.41 0.46
N PHE A 4 -1.25 19.10 0.84
CA PHE A 4 -0.90 19.34 2.24
C PHE A 4 -0.24 20.70 2.45
N ARG A 5 -0.33 21.22 3.67
CA ARG A 5 0.41 22.41 4.09
C ARG A 5 1.85 22.02 4.39
N ARG A 6 2.79 22.54 3.60
CA ARG A 6 4.22 22.23 3.69
C ARG A 6 4.78 22.40 5.10
N GLU A 7 4.43 23.49 5.76
CA GLU A 7 4.92 23.82 7.11
C GLU A 7 4.58 22.75 8.14
N ILE A 8 3.35 22.20 8.07
CA ILE A 8 2.89 21.15 8.98
C ILE A 8 3.70 19.87 8.78
N ILE A 9 3.97 19.51 7.52
CA ILE A 9 4.73 18.30 7.17
C ILE A 9 6.19 18.42 7.65
N ILE A 10 6.83 19.58 7.43
CA ILE A 10 8.19 19.84 7.89
C ILE A 10 8.26 19.83 9.43
N LYS A 11 7.35 20.54 10.10
CA LYS A 11 7.32 20.62 11.58
C LYS A 11 7.17 19.23 12.22
N ASN A 12 6.42 18.31 11.60
CA ASN A 12 6.20 16.95 12.10
C ASN A 12 7.21 15.93 11.56
N ASN A 13 8.20 16.38 10.77
CA ASN A 13 9.20 15.53 10.12
C ASN A 13 8.59 14.34 9.36
N ILE A 14 7.52 14.60 8.59
CA ILE A 14 6.85 13.58 7.78
C ILE A 14 7.48 13.58 6.39
N GLN A 15 7.88 12.37 5.94
CA GLN A 15 8.49 12.17 4.63
C GLN A 15 7.84 10.99 3.92
N PHE A 16 7.95 10.98 2.59
CA PHE A 16 7.66 9.78 1.81
C PHE A 16 8.73 8.73 2.09
N ASP A 17 8.31 7.47 2.20
CA ASP A 17 9.23 6.36 2.40
C ASP A 17 9.92 6.00 1.07
N PRO A 18 11.25 6.14 0.95
CA PRO A 18 11.97 5.90 -0.30
C PRO A 18 11.95 4.43 -0.76
N LEU A 19 11.58 3.51 0.11
CA LEU A 19 11.43 2.10 -0.26
C LEU A 19 10.16 1.84 -1.09
N PHE A 20 9.18 2.75 -1.05
CA PHE A 20 7.87 2.59 -1.68
C PHE A 20 7.62 3.65 -2.74
N GLY A 21 6.81 3.29 -3.77
CA GLY A 21 6.49 4.16 -4.88
C GLY A 21 7.41 4.00 -6.09
N LEU A 22 7.33 4.94 -7.02
CA LEU A 22 8.08 4.89 -8.28
C LEU A 22 9.59 4.94 -8.02
N GLY A 23 10.30 3.94 -8.52
CA GLY A 23 11.75 3.81 -8.32
C GLY A 23 12.17 3.14 -7.00
N GLY A 24 11.25 2.92 -6.08
CA GLY A 24 11.50 2.18 -4.84
C GLY A 24 11.52 0.65 -5.03
N THR A 25 11.94 -0.07 -4.00
CA THR A 25 11.90 -1.54 -3.96
C THR A 25 10.48 -2.10 -4.10
N PHE A 26 9.50 -1.36 -3.57
CA PHE A 26 8.08 -1.68 -3.60
C PHE A 26 7.37 -0.65 -4.47
N ALA A 27 6.89 -1.07 -5.64
CA ALA A 27 6.41 -0.21 -6.72
C ALA A 27 5.18 0.67 -6.38
N THR A 28 4.59 0.54 -5.18
CA THR A 28 3.38 1.27 -4.76
C THR A 28 3.29 1.36 -3.24
N GLY A 29 2.41 2.25 -2.74
CA GLY A 29 2.07 2.34 -1.32
C GLY A 29 2.63 3.56 -0.60
N ASP A 30 3.44 4.36 -1.27
CA ASP A 30 4.03 5.61 -0.77
C ASP A 30 2.98 6.60 -0.25
N GLU A 31 1.91 6.84 -1.01
CA GLU A 31 0.80 7.69 -0.59
C GLU A 31 0.10 7.15 0.68
N TYR A 32 -0.12 5.83 0.74
CA TYR A 32 -0.76 5.22 1.90
C TYR A 32 0.12 5.37 3.15
N ILE A 33 1.43 5.12 3.03
CA ILE A 33 2.38 5.25 4.13
C ILE A 33 2.45 6.71 4.60
N PHE A 34 2.53 7.65 3.65
CA PHE A 34 2.55 9.07 3.96
C PHE A 34 1.31 9.51 4.75
N LEU A 35 0.10 9.13 4.28
CA LEU A 35 -1.14 9.43 4.99
C LEU A 35 -1.21 8.76 6.36
N ARG A 36 -0.72 7.53 6.49
CA ARG A 36 -0.66 6.84 7.77
C ARG A 36 0.27 7.56 8.74
N ASN A 37 1.44 7.99 8.28
CA ASN A 37 2.38 8.78 9.10
C ASN A 37 1.74 10.11 9.55
N CYS A 38 0.92 10.76 8.71
CA CYS A 38 0.15 11.94 9.10
C CYS A 38 -0.82 11.63 10.24
N LEU A 39 -1.58 10.53 10.15
CA LEU A 39 -2.51 10.11 11.20
C LEU A 39 -1.79 9.77 12.52
N ASP A 40 -0.66 9.09 12.46
CA ASP A 40 0.14 8.73 13.63
C ASP A 40 0.70 9.98 14.35
N LYS A 41 0.76 11.12 13.63
CA LYS A 41 1.08 12.45 14.19
C LYS A 41 -0.17 13.27 14.56
N ASN A 42 -1.34 12.65 14.62
CA ASN A 42 -2.62 13.29 14.93
C ASN A 42 -2.99 14.45 13.98
N LEU A 43 -2.55 14.40 12.72
CA LEU A 43 -2.95 15.38 11.73
C LEU A 43 -4.33 15.05 11.17
N ASN A 44 -5.13 16.09 10.96
CA ASN A 44 -6.45 15.95 10.37
C ASN A 44 -6.35 15.71 8.86
N LEU A 45 -6.90 14.58 8.39
CA LEU A 45 -7.05 14.26 6.99
C LEU A 45 -8.48 14.55 6.55
N ILE A 46 -8.64 15.32 5.47
CA ILE A 46 -9.96 15.69 4.93
C ILE A 46 -10.10 15.12 3.52
N PHE A 47 -11.15 14.36 3.29
CA PHE A 47 -11.50 13.90 1.95
C PHE A 47 -12.29 14.97 1.20
N CYS A 48 -11.73 15.48 0.10
CA CYS A 48 -12.39 16.45 -0.76
C CYS A 48 -13.00 15.75 -2.00
N ARG A 49 -14.31 15.85 -2.18
CA ARG A 49 -15.04 15.24 -3.31
C ARG A 49 -14.89 15.99 -4.64
N LYS A 50 -14.12 17.08 -4.69
CA LYS A 50 -13.91 17.84 -5.94
C LYS A 50 -12.95 17.08 -6.85
N VAL A 51 -13.30 17.01 -8.14
CA VAL A 51 -12.41 16.46 -9.17
C VAL A 51 -11.33 17.51 -9.44
N ILE A 52 -10.11 17.24 -8.99
CA ILE A 52 -8.93 18.10 -9.20
C ILE A 52 -8.14 17.64 -10.40
N LEU A 53 -8.11 16.32 -10.66
CA LEU A 53 -7.35 15.71 -11.73
C LEU A 53 -8.10 14.50 -12.28
N LYS A 54 -8.06 14.32 -13.60
CA LYS A 54 -8.53 13.08 -14.26
C LYS A 54 -7.31 12.25 -14.61
N HIS A 55 -7.27 11.01 -14.12
CA HIS A 55 -6.27 10.01 -14.48
C HIS A 55 -6.84 9.01 -15.47
N ASP A 56 -5.96 8.42 -16.27
CA ASP A 56 -6.30 7.25 -17.06
C ASP A 56 -6.82 6.11 -16.19
N LEU A 57 -7.61 5.22 -16.79
CA LEU A 57 -8.37 4.17 -16.10
C LEU A 57 -7.51 3.14 -15.36
N LEU A 58 -6.21 3.07 -15.62
CA LEU A 58 -5.29 2.08 -15.05
C LEU A 58 -4.52 2.65 -13.86
N SER A 59 -5.16 2.73 -12.70
CA SER A 59 -4.46 3.02 -11.45
C SER A 59 -3.97 1.74 -10.76
N SER A 60 -2.92 1.83 -9.94
CA SER A 60 -2.39 0.71 -9.14
C SER A 60 -3.45 0.06 -8.23
N GLY A 61 -4.44 0.84 -7.77
CA GLY A 61 -5.57 0.33 -7.00
C GLY A 61 -6.48 -0.62 -7.80
N LYS A 62 -6.68 -0.36 -9.11
CA LYS A 62 -7.43 -1.26 -10.01
C LYS A 62 -6.64 -2.51 -10.38
N LEU A 63 -5.32 -2.47 -10.29
CA LEU A 63 -4.41 -3.58 -10.55
C LEU A 63 -3.97 -4.31 -9.26
N ALA A 64 -4.79 -4.22 -8.19
CA ALA A 64 -4.49 -4.80 -6.88
C ALA A 64 -4.18 -6.30 -6.91
N PHE A 65 -4.63 -7.02 -7.94
CA PHE A 65 -4.40 -8.45 -8.16
C PHE A 65 -3.03 -8.79 -8.78
N ARG A 66 -2.25 -7.81 -9.26
CA ARG A 66 -0.90 -8.03 -9.79
C ARG A 66 0.06 -8.40 -8.67
N ASP A 67 1.00 -9.30 -8.96
CA ASP A 67 1.98 -9.79 -8.00
C ASP A 67 2.79 -8.67 -7.36
N GLU A 68 3.21 -7.69 -8.15
CA GLU A 68 3.95 -6.50 -7.69
C GLU A 68 3.17 -5.70 -6.63
N ASN A 69 1.86 -5.53 -6.83
CA ASN A 69 1.00 -4.82 -5.90
C ASN A 69 0.72 -5.63 -4.63
N ILE A 70 0.58 -6.96 -4.75
CA ILE A 70 0.44 -7.86 -3.60
C ILE A 70 1.74 -7.89 -2.79
N PHE A 71 2.88 -7.97 -3.48
CA PHE A 71 4.22 -7.91 -2.90
C PHE A 71 4.42 -6.62 -2.09
N ALA A 72 4.16 -5.46 -2.68
CA ALA A 72 4.28 -4.17 -2.01
C ALA A 72 3.29 -4.04 -0.83
N ARG A 73 2.04 -4.46 -1.02
CA ARG A 73 1.01 -4.40 0.02
C ARG A 73 1.33 -5.29 1.22
N ALA A 74 1.88 -6.47 0.99
CA ALA A 74 2.29 -7.36 2.07
C ALA A 74 3.46 -6.78 2.88
N ALA A 75 4.41 -6.09 2.24
CA ALA A 75 5.46 -5.33 2.91
C ALA A 75 4.88 -4.20 3.78
N ILE A 76 3.88 -3.46 3.28
CA ILE A 76 3.15 -2.44 4.05
C ILE A 76 2.46 -3.07 5.27
N PHE A 77 1.81 -4.22 5.10
CA PHE A 77 1.20 -4.92 6.22
C PHE A 77 2.24 -5.26 7.29
N TYR A 78 3.42 -5.75 6.88
CA TYR A 78 4.47 -6.06 7.84
C TYR A 78 5.02 -4.81 8.53
N LYS A 79 5.22 -3.72 7.79
CA LYS A 79 5.69 -2.43 8.32
C LYS A 79 4.81 -1.94 9.48
N PHE A 80 3.48 -2.04 9.36
CA PHE A 80 2.55 -1.47 10.34
C PHE A 80 2.00 -2.48 11.35
N TYR A 81 2.01 -3.77 11.06
CA TYR A 81 1.36 -4.78 11.89
C TYR A 81 2.28 -5.94 12.31
N GLY A 82 3.56 -5.92 11.91
CA GLY A 82 4.51 -6.98 12.25
C GLY A 82 3.99 -8.37 11.88
N TYR A 83 3.99 -9.30 12.81
CA TYR A 83 3.55 -10.68 12.57
C TYR A 83 2.06 -10.82 12.21
N LEU A 84 1.20 -9.89 12.60
CA LEU A 84 -0.21 -9.89 12.19
C LEU A 84 -0.39 -9.66 10.67
N SER A 85 0.65 -9.23 9.98
CA SER A 85 0.66 -9.07 8.52
C SER A 85 0.32 -10.35 7.77
N TYR A 86 0.67 -11.52 8.30
CA TYR A 86 0.35 -12.81 7.67
C TYR A 86 -1.16 -13.05 7.64
N ILE A 87 -1.87 -12.75 8.72
CA ILE A 87 -3.34 -12.83 8.77
C ILE A 87 -3.97 -11.82 7.80
N LYS A 88 -3.43 -10.59 7.76
CA LYS A 88 -3.90 -9.56 6.83
C LYS A 88 -3.65 -9.95 5.37
N LEU A 89 -2.55 -10.62 5.07
CA LEU A 89 -2.26 -11.14 3.74
C LEU A 89 -3.28 -12.20 3.32
N VAL A 90 -3.56 -13.18 4.18
CA VAL A 90 -4.59 -14.21 3.92
C VAL A 90 -5.95 -13.55 3.66
N HIS A 91 -6.35 -12.62 4.53
CA HIS A 91 -7.60 -11.89 4.36
C HIS A 91 -7.64 -11.07 3.06
N HIS A 92 -6.52 -10.43 2.68
CA HIS A 92 -6.43 -9.68 1.43
C HIS A 92 -6.60 -10.59 0.20
N ILE A 93 -5.92 -11.73 0.17
CA ILE A 93 -6.05 -12.72 -0.92
C ILE A 93 -7.48 -13.25 -1.00
N TYR A 94 -8.11 -13.55 0.15
CA TYR A 94 -9.51 -13.93 0.20
C TYR A 94 -10.44 -12.87 -0.42
N LEU A 95 -10.21 -11.58 -0.11
CA LEU A 95 -10.99 -10.49 -0.70
C LEU A 95 -10.80 -10.35 -2.21
N LEU A 96 -9.56 -10.57 -2.73
CA LEU A 96 -9.32 -10.58 -4.17
C LEU A 96 -10.07 -11.71 -4.86
N TRP A 97 -10.07 -12.90 -4.28
CA TRP A 97 -10.84 -14.03 -4.78
C TRP A 97 -12.35 -13.79 -4.72
N LYS A 98 -12.87 -13.33 -3.57
CA LYS A 98 -14.29 -12.99 -3.40
C LYS A 98 -14.80 -11.94 -4.40
N LYS A 99 -13.93 -11.02 -4.83
CA LYS A 99 -14.23 -10.00 -5.85
C LYS A 99 -14.02 -10.48 -7.28
N ASN A 100 -13.74 -11.77 -7.49
CA ASN A 100 -13.44 -12.36 -8.82
C ASN A 100 -12.24 -11.69 -9.53
N LEU A 101 -11.31 -11.07 -8.78
CA LEU A 101 -10.10 -10.46 -9.33
C LEU A 101 -8.99 -11.48 -9.56
N ILE A 102 -9.05 -12.63 -8.87
CA ILE A 102 -8.16 -13.78 -9.04
C ILE A 102 -8.96 -15.06 -9.06
N LYS A 103 -8.47 -16.07 -9.77
CA LYS A 103 -9.06 -17.41 -9.82
C LYS A 103 -8.60 -18.24 -8.62
N PHE A 104 -9.35 -19.27 -8.27
CA PHE A 104 -9.03 -20.16 -7.15
C PHE A 104 -7.63 -20.80 -7.28
N ASN A 105 -7.27 -21.25 -8.47
CA ASN A 105 -5.94 -21.83 -8.76
C ASN A 105 -4.78 -20.83 -8.63
N GLN A 106 -5.05 -19.53 -8.57
CA GLN A 106 -4.04 -18.47 -8.39
C GLN A 106 -3.81 -18.08 -6.94
N ILE A 107 -4.66 -18.53 -6.01
CA ILE A 107 -4.61 -18.12 -4.59
C ILE A 107 -3.23 -18.39 -3.99
N PHE A 108 -2.69 -19.59 -4.22
CA PHE A 108 -1.40 -20.00 -3.67
C PHE A 108 -0.24 -19.15 -4.21
N ASP A 109 -0.19 -18.91 -5.52
CA ASP A 109 0.85 -18.08 -6.15
C ASP A 109 0.82 -16.64 -5.64
N LYS A 110 -0.38 -16.08 -5.51
CA LYS A 110 -0.60 -14.75 -4.97
C LYS A 110 -0.17 -14.65 -3.49
N PHE A 111 -0.46 -15.68 -2.71
CA PHE A 111 0.00 -15.76 -1.33
C PHE A 111 1.54 -15.82 -1.25
N LEU A 112 2.18 -16.62 -2.10
CA LEU A 112 3.65 -16.67 -2.19
C LEU A 112 4.26 -15.32 -2.62
N ALA A 113 3.62 -14.60 -3.55
CA ALA A 113 4.05 -13.25 -3.92
C ALA A 113 4.04 -12.31 -2.70
N GLY A 114 2.98 -12.37 -1.88
CA GLY A 114 2.90 -11.60 -0.64
C GLY A 114 3.97 -11.99 0.39
N LEU A 115 4.21 -13.29 0.59
CA LEU A 115 5.27 -13.77 1.49
C LEU A 115 6.65 -13.26 1.07
N ARG A 116 6.94 -13.25 -0.24
CA ARG A 116 8.18 -12.67 -0.78
C ARG A 116 8.30 -11.19 -0.45
N GLY A 117 7.20 -10.42 -0.50
CA GLY A 117 7.17 -9.02 -0.10
C GLY A 117 7.52 -8.81 1.37
N ILE A 118 6.91 -9.59 2.28
CA ILE A 118 7.25 -9.57 3.70
C ILE A 118 8.71 -9.94 3.92
N LYS A 119 9.19 -11.02 3.30
CA LYS A 119 10.58 -11.47 3.42
C LYS A 119 11.55 -10.38 2.95
N LYS A 120 11.28 -9.76 1.80
CA LYS A 120 12.12 -8.67 1.26
C LYS A 120 12.17 -7.48 2.22
N PHE A 121 11.03 -7.06 2.76
CA PHE A 121 10.97 -5.95 3.72
C PHE A 121 11.75 -6.25 5.01
N LYS A 122 11.72 -7.50 5.50
CA LYS A 122 12.49 -7.92 6.68
C LYS A 122 14.01 -7.95 6.45
N SER A 123 14.45 -8.03 5.20
CA SER A 123 15.88 -8.10 4.85
C SER A 123 16.53 -6.75 4.58
N ILE A 124 15.75 -5.65 4.62
CA ILE A 124 16.21 -4.26 4.48
C ILE A 124 16.41 -3.64 5.86
#